data_4cfb97ea532a7eaa987e3aeae3beef74
#
_entry.id   4cfb97ea532a7eaa987e3aeae3beef74
#
_cell.length_a   1.000
_cell.length_b   1.000
_cell.length_c   1.000
_cell.angle_alpha   90.00
_cell.angle_beta   90.00
_cell.angle_gamma   90.00
#
_symmetry.space_group_name_H-M   'P 1'
#
loop_
_entity.id
_entity.type
_entity.pdbx_description
1 polymer ?
#
loop_
_entity_poly.entity_id
_entity_poly.type
_entity_poly.pdbx_seq_one_letter_code
_entity_poly.pdbx_strand_id
1 'polypeptide(L)'
;MHIGFFSDQHPATLGGLQVSLELQREHLQRRGHTVTVCAPNSKRTTSPSSAHTNDVHLASIQVGDHSFTLAGARFDATIDLAFANKPPVVCVHVQGDLWGAWNGYRFAARHNLPLIHTMHTNIEVGLPAILPFPRTVFRLLFAAQQRFLDATRVRTIAEYTRAFAERADILIAPSTHFAKHLHGYGIDKEIQVLPTGVDDELIQVLLSEPRAPRARPILLWPGRISQEKRISDFFEAFHQANVDADIHVYGSGVDLAHARKRVAELRLTHRVHFFGAVSHRRVLAAMRNADAVVQSSLGYETQGLTVYEAVSVGTPVILRDRSIAHDLPVEFSHMAADDSIDAFASIIRKFVQLKHESKVRLAASEQFTQSQLTIRLETLYRKAQEIHEHHPTHERFGGNQRAA
;
A
#
# COMPACT_ATOMS: atom_id res chain seq x y z
N MET A 1 8.96 -22.62 5.39
CA MET A 1 7.50 -22.66 5.11
C MET A 1 7.23 -22.37 3.65
N HIS A 2 6.15 -22.91 3.09
CA HIS A 2 5.66 -22.47 1.77
C HIS A 2 4.38 -21.64 1.98
N ILE A 3 4.40 -20.38 1.55
CA ILE A 3 3.31 -19.42 1.71
C ILE A 3 2.68 -19.17 0.33
N GLY A 4 1.36 -19.33 0.23
CA GLY A 4 0.60 -18.96 -0.96
C GLY A 4 0.12 -17.51 -0.86
N PHE A 5 0.70 -16.60 -1.65
CA PHE A 5 0.23 -15.22 -1.77
C PHE A 5 -0.86 -15.10 -2.82
N PHE A 6 -1.95 -14.43 -2.48
CA PHE A 6 -3.05 -14.15 -3.41
C PHE A 6 -3.24 -12.65 -3.56
N SER A 7 -3.11 -12.14 -4.78
CA SER A 7 -3.09 -10.70 -5.06
C SER A 7 -4.16 -10.29 -6.08
N ASP A 8 -4.68 -9.07 -5.92
CA ASP A 8 -5.64 -8.47 -6.84
C ASP A 8 -5.01 -7.99 -8.15
N GLN A 9 -3.70 -7.75 -8.16
CA GLN A 9 -2.96 -7.27 -9.32
C GLN A 9 -1.69 -8.08 -9.53
N HIS A 10 -1.19 -8.09 -10.76
CA HIS A 10 0.08 -8.73 -11.08
C HIS A 10 1.23 -8.02 -10.35
N PRO A 11 2.16 -8.77 -9.70
CA PRO A 11 3.26 -8.19 -8.92
C PRO A 11 4.12 -7.18 -9.68
N ALA A 12 4.36 -7.40 -10.96
CA ALA A 12 5.18 -6.53 -11.81
C ALA A 12 4.45 -5.27 -12.32
N THR A 13 3.27 -4.95 -11.79
CA THR A 13 2.59 -3.67 -12.08
C THR A 13 2.90 -2.62 -11.01
N LEU A 14 2.64 -1.33 -11.31
CA LEU A 14 2.93 -0.24 -10.37
C LEU A 14 1.82 -0.09 -9.34
N GLY A 15 2.20 -0.02 -8.06
CA GLY A 15 1.28 0.28 -6.95
C GLY A 15 1.87 -0.07 -5.59
N GLY A 16 1.32 0.49 -4.52
CA GLY A 16 1.79 0.26 -3.15
C GLY A 16 1.64 -1.20 -2.71
N LEU A 17 0.53 -1.86 -3.09
CA LEU A 17 0.31 -3.28 -2.83
C LEU A 17 1.38 -4.15 -3.49
N GLN A 18 1.73 -3.88 -4.75
CA GLN A 18 2.73 -4.65 -5.50
C GLN A 18 4.13 -4.49 -4.90
N VAL A 19 4.48 -3.26 -4.50
CA VAL A 19 5.74 -2.99 -3.78
C VAL A 19 5.79 -3.78 -2.46
N SER A 20 4.70 -3.76 -1.70
CA SER A 20 4.57 -4.52 -0.44
C SER A 20 4.76 -6.02 -0.67
N LEU A 21 4.06 -6.57 -1.65
CA LEU A 21 4.07 -7.99 -1.97
C LEU A 21 5.49 -8.45 -2.37
N GLU A 22 6.14 -7.71 -3.27
CA GLU A 22 7.49 -8.08 -3.74
C GLU A 22 8.52 -7.99 -2.63
N LEU A 23 8.53 -6.92 -1.83
CA LEU A 23 9.43 -6.79 -0.68
C LEU A 23 9.24 -7.91 0.34
N GLN A 24 8.00 -8.25 0.67
CA GLN A 24 7.71 -9.35 1.57
C GLN A 24 8.18 -10.68 0.99
N ARG A 25 7.91 -10.94 -0.31
CA ARG A 25 8.35 -12.16 -1.01
C ARG A 25 9.85 -12.31 -0.97
N GLU A 26 10.59 -11.29 -1.42
CA GLU A 26 12.06 -11.33 -1.47
C GLU A 26 12.67 -11.59 -0.09
N HIS A 27 12.21 -10.90 0.94
CA HIS A 27 12.74 -11.06 2.29
C HIS A 27 12.38 -12.41 2.92
N LEU A 28 11.17 -12.93 2.68
CA LEU A 28 10.80 -14.29 3.08
C LEU A 28 11.67 -15.34 2.39
N GLN A 29 11.93 -15.18 1.07
CA GLN A 29 12.78 -16.10 0.31
C GLN A 29 14.24 -16.07 0.78
N ARG A 30 14.80 -14.89 1.08
CA ARG A 30 16.14 -14.75 1.69
C ARG A 30 16.25 -15.46 3.04
N ARG A 31 15.14 -15.61 3.77
CA ARG A 31 15.05 -16.35 5.04
C ARG A 31 14.72 -17.83 4.87
N GLY A 32 14.76 -18.36 3.63
CA GLY A 32 14.59 -19.78 3.34
C GLY A 32 13.13 -20.25 3.24
N HIS A 33 12.17 -19.32 3.10
CA HIS A 33 10.77 -19.65 2.82
C HIS A 33 10.53 -19.76 1.31
N THR A 34 9.55 -20.58 0.92
CA THR A 34 9.02 -20.59 -0.44
C THR A 34 7.78 -19.69 -0.50
N VAL A 35 7.70 -18.84 -1.50
CA VAL A 35 6.53 -18.01 -1.76
C VAL A 35 6.07 -18.22 -3.19
N THR A 36 4.81 -18.59 -3.37
CA THR A 36 4.15 -18.66 -4.68
C THR A 36 3.05 -17.61 -4.74
N VAL A 37 3.11 -16.73 -5.74
CA VAL A 37 2.11 -15.70 -5.94
C VAL A 37 1.06 -16.19 -6.94
N CYS A 38 -0.21 -16.10 -6.56
CA CYS A 38 -1.36 -16.28 -7.42
C CYS A 38 -1.99 -14.90 -7.71
N ALA A 39 -1.96 -14.48 -8.96
CA ALA A 39 -2.40 -13.15 -9.37
C ALA A 39 -3.00 -13.15 -10.78
N PRO A 40 -3.81 -12.14 -11.17
CA PRO A 40 -4.26 -12.00 -12.54
C PRO A 40 -3.08 -11.80 -13.50
N ASN A 41 -3.18 -12.35 -14.70
CA ASN A 41 -2.20 -12.07 -15.76
C ASN A 41 -2.26 -10.58 -16.15
N SER A 42 -1.14 -10.00 -16.56
CA SER A 42 -1.07 -8.62 -17.01
C SER A 42 -0.21 -8.49 -18.27
N LYS A 43 -0.70 -7.69 -19.22
CA LYS A 43 0.06 -7.32 -20.44
C LYS A 43 0.98 -6.11 -20.19
N ARG A 44 0.87 -5.45 -19.05
CA ARG A 44 1.60 -4.22 -18.69
C ARG A 44 2.54 -4.45 -17.50
N THR A 45 3.45 -5.41 -17.64
CA THR A 45 4.50 -5.60 -16.66
C THR A 45 5.60 -4.55 -16.85
N THR A 46 6.04 -3.94 -15.76
CA THR A 46 7.09 -2.90 -15.78
C THR A 46 8.51 -3.48 -15.75
N SER A 47 8.64 -4.77 -15.47
CA SER A 47 9.94 -5.46 -15.44
C SER A 47 9.86 -6.89 -15.99
N PRO A 48 10.71 -7.25 -16.96
CA PRO A 48 10.81 -8.64 -17.44
C PRO A 48 11.43 -9.59 -16.39
N SER A 49 12.17 -9.06 -15.41
CA SER A 49 12.93 -9.86 -14.44
C SER A 49 12.10 -10.42 -13.30
N SER A 50 10.84 -9.99 -13.13
CA SER A 50 9.96 -10.42 -12.05
C SER A 50 9.02 -11.58 -12.42
N ALA A 51 9.16 -12.19 -13.59
CA ALA A 51 8.45 -13.43 -13.92
C ALA A 51 9.10 -14.59 -13.16
N HIS A 52 8.75 -14.75 -11.89
CA HIS A 52 9.09 -15.97 -11.18
C HIS A 52 8.36 -17.14 -11.85
N THR A 53 9.10 -18.10 -12.37
CA THR A 53 8.58 -19.27 -13.10
C THR A 53 7.60 -20.12 -12.30
N ASN A 54 7.55 -19.89 -10.98
CA ASN A 54 6.69 -20.61 -10.05
C ASN A 54 5.36 -19.89 -9.72
N ASP A 55 5.14 -18.68 -10.21
CA ASP A 55 3.91 -17.94 -9.95
C ASP A 55 2.72 -18.48 -10.76
N VAL A 56 1.51 -18.28 -10.25
CA VAL A 56 0.25 -18.72 -10.86
C VAL A 56 -0.46 -17.50 -11.44
N HIS A 57 -0.57 -17.48 -12.77
CA HIS A 57 -1.20 -16.36 -13.47
C HIS A 57 -2.59 -16.75 -13.95
N LEU A 58 -3.61 -16.08 -13.41
CA LEU A 58 -5.01 -16.33 -13.74
C LEU A 58 -5.43 -15.56 -14.99
N ALA A 59 -6.31 -16.17 -15.79
CA ALA A 59 -6.94 -15.50 -16.92
C ALA A 59 -7.63 -14.22 -16.45
N SER A 60 -7.39 -13.11 -17.16
CA SER A 60 -7.82 -11.79 -16.76
C SER A 60 -8.25 -10.92 -17.94
N ILE A 61 -9.06 -9.90 -17.65
CA ILE A 61 -9.45 -8.83 -18.57
C ILE A 61 -8.69 -7.57 -18.13
N GLN A 62 -8.00 -6.94 -19.08
CA GLN A 62 -7.28 -5.69 -18.85
C GLN A 62 -8.22 -4.49 -19.09
N VAL A 63 -8.33 -3.60 -18.11
CA VAL A 63 -9.03 -2.32 -18.23
C VAL A 63 -8.11 -1.21 -17.72
N GLY A 64 -7.65 -0.35 -18.60
CA GLY A 64 -6.64 0.65 -18.25
C GLY A 64 -5.35 0.00 -17.70
N ASP A 65 -4.96 0.38 -16.52
CA ASP A 65 -3.78 -0.14 -15.83
C ASP A 65 -4.10 -1.31 -14.88
N HIS A 66 -5.37 -1.74 -14.80
CA HIS A 66 -5.83 -2.77 -13.89
C HIS A 66 -6.20 -4.06 -14.62
N SER A 67 -5.85 -5.20 -14.00
CA SER A 67 -6.23 -6.53 -14.45
C SER A 67 -7.34 -7.08 -13.57
N PHE A 68 -8.41 -7.56 -14.19
CA PHE A 68 -9.58 -8.11 -13.52
C PHE A 68 -9.67 -9.61 -13.78
N THR A 69 -9.86 -10.40 -12.75
CA THR A 69 -10.13 -11.83 -12.84
C THR A 69 -11.42 -12.15 -12.08
N LEU A 70 -11.81 -13.39 -12.08
CA LEU A 70 -12.97 -13.88 -11.34
C LEU A 70 -12.53 -14.99 -10.37
N ALA A 71 -13.47 -15.46 -9.57
CA ALA A 71 -13.35 -16.67 -8.77
C ALA A 71 -14.40 -17.72 -9.24
N GLY A 72 -14.35 -18.93 -8.71
CA GLY A 72 -15.29 -20.00 -8.98
C GLY A 72 -14.60 -21.27 -9.48
N ALA A 73 -15.37 -22.34 -9.71
CA ALA A 73 -14.87 -23.71 -9.92
C ALA A 73 -13.76 -23.83 -10.99
N ARG A 74 -13.88 -23.09 -12.11
CA ARG A 74 -12.86 -23.09 -13.16
C ARG A 74 -11.52 -22.54 -12.69
N PHE A 75 -11.54 -21.42 -11.92
CA PHE A 75 -10.34 -20.81 -11.36
C PHE A 75 -9.80 -21.68 -10.24
N ASP A 76 -10.66 -22.26 -9.40
CA ASP A 76 -10.29 -23.20 -8.35
C ASP A 76 -9.48 -24.37 -8.92
N ALA A 77 -9.99 -25.04 -9.95
CA ALA A 77 -9.28 -26.14 -10.60
C ALA A 77 -7.93 -25.73 -11.20
N THR A 78 -7.86 -24.53 -11.79
CA THR A 78 -6.60 -23.98 -12.33
C THR A 78 -5.57 -23.75 -11.22
N ILE A 79 -6.00 -23.16 -10.09
CA ILE A 79 -5.14 -22.88 -8.94
C ILE A 79 -4.69 -24.20 -8.31
N ASP A 80 -5.61 -25.13 -8.04
CA ASP A 80 -5.31 -26.40 -7.40
C ASP A 80 -4.30 -27.23 -8.23
N LEU A 81 -4.50 -27.29 -9.56
CA LEU A 81 -3.53 -27.94 -10.47
C LEU A 81 -2.16 -27.27 -10.45
N ALA A 82 -2.10 -25.95 -10.43
CA ALA A 82 -0.86 -25.21 -10.40
C ALA A 82 -0.08 -25.37 -9.09
N PHE A 83 -0.77 -25.60 -7.97
CA PHE A 83 -0.15 -25.88 -6.67
C PHE A 83 0.15 -27.36 -6.43
N ALA A 84 -0.49 -28.28 -7.14
CA ALA A 84 -0.34 -29.73 -6.94
C ALA A 84 1.13 -30.23 -7.08
N ASN A 85 1.92 -29.60 -7.95
CA ASN A 85 3.32 -29.96 -8.20
C ASN A 85 4.32 -29.10 -7.39
N LYS A 86 3.85 -28.33 -6.39
CA LYS A 86 4.68 -27.51 -5.52
C LYS A 86 4.77 -28.12 -4.12
N PRO A 87 5.74 -27.70 -3.31
CA PRO A 87 5.74 -28.06 -1.89
C PRO A 87 4.39 -27.71 -1.23
N PRO A 88 3.93 -28.46 -0.23
CA PRO A 88 2.67 -28.17 0.45
C PRO A 88 2.64 -26.74 1.00
N VAL A 89 1.57 -26.01 0.70
CA VAL A 89 1.32 -24.67 1.27
C VAL A 89 0.93 -24.85 2.74
N VAL A 90 1.55 -24.08 3.62
CA VAL A 90 1.27 -24.14 5.06
C VAL A 90 0.48 -22.94 5.56
N CYS A 91 0.39 -21.88 4.77
CA CYS A 91 -0.42 -20.71 5.08
C CYS A 91 -0.78 -19.96 3.78
N VAL A 92 -2.00 -19.48 3.70
CA VAL A 92 -2.47 -18.56 2.66
C VAL A 92 -2.36 -17.13 3.18
N HIS A 93 -1.74 -16.26 2.41
CA HIS A 93 -1.69 -14.84 2.71
C HIS A 93 -2.34 -14.04 1.58
N VAL A 94 -3.49 -13.49 1.84
CA VAL A 94 -4.22 -12.63 0.91
C VAL A 94 -3.66 -11.21 0.99
N GLN A 95 -3.26 -10.70 -0.17
CA GLN A 95 -2.69 -9.36 -0.38
C GLN A 95 -3.60 -8.59 -1.35
N GLY A 96 -4.75 -8.16 -0.87
CA GLY A 96 -5.75 -7.46 -1.66
C GLY A 96 -7.16 -7.70 -1.13
N ASP A 97 -8.13 -6.96 -1.66
CA ASP A 97 -9.46 -6.85 -1.07
C ASP A 97 -10.59 -7.19 -2.07
N LEU A 98 -10.24 -7.73 -3.27
CA LEU A 98 -11.16 -7.99 -4.36
C LEU A 98 -11.07 -9.46 -4.83
N TRP A 99 -10.80 -9.68 -6.12
CA TRP A 99 -10.78 -11.02 -6.73
C TRP A 99 -9.63 -11.91 -6.27
N GLY A 100 -8.47 -11.34 -5.94
CA GLY A 100 -7.37 -12.07 -5.32
C GLY A 100 -7.79 -12.61 -3.96
N ALA A 101 -8.50 -11.81 -3.16
CA ALA A 101 -9.06 -12.24 -1.90
C ALA A 101 -10.04 -13.40 -2.10
N TRP A 102 -11.01 -13.30 -3.01
CA TRP A 102 -11.96 -14.41 -3.23
C TRP A 102 -11.24 -15.71 -3.59
N ASN A 103 -10.24 -15.67 -4.47
CA ASN A 103 -9.48 -16.87 -4.86
C ASN A 103 -8.66 -17.42 -3.68
N GLY A 104 -8.01 -16.56 -2.89
CA GLY A 104 -7.24 -16.97 -1.72
C GLY A 104 -8.08 -17.61 -0.63
N TYR A 105 -9.23 -17.00 -0.32
CA TYR A 105 -10.18 -17.53 0.67
C TYR A 105 -10.75 -18.89 0.22
N ARG A 106 -11.12 -19.04 -1.04
CA ARG A 106 -11.61 -20.30 -1.61
C ARG A 106 -10.52 -21.37 -1.58
N PHE A 107 -9.29 -21.04 -1.91
CA PHE A 107 -8.16 -21.97 -1.84
C PHE A 107 -7.90 -22.42 -0.41
N ALA A 108 -7.84 -21.48 0.56
CA ALA A 108 -7.67 -21.81 1.96
C ALA A 108 -8.78 -22.73 2.49
N ALA A 109 -10.04 -22.47 2.13
CA ALA A 109 -11.16 -23.28 2.55
C ALA A 109 -11.11 -24.71 1.98
N ARG A 110 -10.79 -24.89 0.67
CA ARG A 110 -10.72 -26.20 0.02
C ARG A 110 -9.59 -27.07 0.58
N HIS A 111 -8.47 -26.45 0.93
CA HIS A 111 -7.29 -27.16 1.42
C HIS A 111 -7.15 -27.12 2.94
N ASN A 112 -8.13 -26.55 3.64
CA ASN A 112 -8.15 -26.36 5.10
C ASN A 112 -6.82 -25.76 5.61
N LEU A 113 -6.46 -24.56 5.11
CA LEU A 113 -5.21 -23.88 5.40
C LEU A 113 -5.44 -22.65 6.29
N PRO A 114 -4.48 -22.33 7.16
CA PRO A 114 -4.44 -21.05 7.86
C PRO A 114 -4.49 -19.88 6.88
N LEU A 115 -5.22 -18.82 7.24
CA LEU A 115 -5.52 -17.69 6.38
C LEU A 115 -5.19 -16.35 7.04
N ILE A 116 -4.23 -15.65 6.48
CA ILE A 116 -3.92 -14.27 6.83
C ILE A 116 -4.42 -13.34 5.71
N HIS A 117 -5.01 -12.23 6.08
CA HIS A 117 -5.44 -11.20 5.13
C HIS A 117 -4.85 -9.84 5.50
N THR A 118 -3.99 -9.31 4.63
CA THR A 118 -3.57 -7.90 4.69
C THR A 118 -4.52 -7.06 3.83
N MET A 119 -5.30 -6.23 4.51
CA MET A 119 -6.23 -5.31 3.86
C MET A 119 -5.47 -4.05 3.43
N HIS A 120 -5.40 -3.81 2.12
CA HIS A 120 -4.61 -2.72 1.55
C HIS A 120 -5.43 -1.54 1.05
N THR A 121 -6.72 -1.77 0.76
CA THR A 121 -7.52 -0.82 0.00
C THR A 121 -8.63 -0.22 0.84
N ASN A 122 -8.65 1.11 0.93
CA ASN A 122 -9.88 1.79 1.28
C ASN A 122 -10.83 1.73 0.08
N ILE A 123 -11.64 0.67 0.01
CA ILE A 123 -12.52 0.35 -1.12
C ILE A 123 -13.53 1.49 -1.35
N GLU A 124 -13.96 2.14 -0.28
CA GLU A 124 -14.96 3.21 -0.30
C GLU A 124 -14.48 4.43 -1.09
N VAL A 125 -13.19 4.74 -0.99
CA VAL A 125 -12.56 5.89 -1.65
C VAL A 125 -11.80 5.47 -2.92
N GLY A 126 -11.12 4.34 -2.88
CA GLY A 126 -10.23 3.90 -3.96
C GLY A 126 -10.97 3.43 -5.20
N LEU A 127 -12.05 2.68 -5.04
CA LEU A 127 -12.78 2.11 -6.17
C LEU A 127 -13.52 3.16 -7.01
N PRO A 128 -14.22 4.14 -6.41
CA PRO A 128 -14.83 5.26 -7.15
C PRO A 128 -13.83 6.13 -7.91
N ALA A 129 -12.60 6.23 -7.43
CA ALA A 129 -11.55 7.01 -8.10
C ALA A 129 -11.05 6.34 -9.40
N ILE A 130 -11.26 5.03 -9.56
CA ILE A 130 -10.72 4.24 -10.68
C ILE A 130 -11.81 3.87 -11.69
N LEU A 131 -13.02 3.59 -11.24
CA LEU A 131 -14.07 3.01 -12.07
C LEU A 131 -15.28 3.95 -12.25
N PRO A 132 -15.84 4.06 -13.46
CA PRO A 132 -17.10 4.75 -13.68
C PRO A 132 -18.25 3.97 -13.01
N PHE A 133 -19.32 4.67 -12.65
CA PHE A 133 -20.54 4.10 -12.07
C PHE A 133 -20.33 3.29 -10.78
N PRO A 134 -19.73 3.88 -9.72
CA PRO A 134 -19.33 3.15 -8.52
C PRO A 134 -20.49 2.38 -7.85
N ARG A 135 -21.72 2.89 -7.87
CA ARG A 135 -22.89 2.18 -7.30
C ARG A 135 -23.16 0.83 -7.97
N THR A 136 -23.02 0.76 -9.29
CA THR A 136 -23.19 -0.50 -10.03
C THR A 136 -22.06 -1.46 -9.75
N VAL A 137 -20.82 -0.95 -9.70
CA VAL A 137 -19.63 -1.74 -9.37
C VAL A 137 -19.76 -2.34 -7.97
N PHE A 138 -20.16 -1.57 -6.96
CA PHE A 138 -20.38 -2.08 -5.62
C PHE A 138 -21.46 -3.18 -5.57
N ARG A 139 -22.58 -3.01 -6.28
CA ARG A 139 -23.59 -4.06 -6.36
C ARG A 139 -23.05 -5.37 -6.93
N LEU A 140 -22.23 -5.28 -7.97
CA LEU A 140 -21.58 -6.45 -8.58
C LEU A 140 -20.56 -7.09 -7.63
N LEU A 141 -19.77 -6.30 -6.93
CA LEU A 141 -18.82 -6.79 -5.93
C LEU A 141 -19.53 -7.50 -4.76
N PHE A 142 -20.62 -6.94 -4.26
CA PHE A 142 -21.40 -7.54 -3.18
C PHE A 142 -22.04 -8.85 -3.61
N ALA A 143 -22.62 -8.89 -4.83
CA ALA A 143 -23.17 -10.11 -5.40
C ALA A 143 -22.09 -11.18 -5.64
N ALA A 144 -20.93 -10.78 -6.13
CA ALA A 144 -19.79 -11.67 -6.34
C ALA A 144 -19.29 -12.26 -5.01
N GLN A 145 -19.15 -11.46 -3.97
CA GLN A 145 -18.73 -11.96 -2.67
C GLN A 145 -19.76 -12.92 -2.06
N GLN A 146 -21.05 -12.61 -2.15
CA GLN A 146 -22.10 -13.53 -1.73
C GLN A 146 -22.00 -14.87 -2.48
N ARG A 147 -21.76 -14.81 -3.79
CA ARG A 147 -21.67 -15.99 -4.66
C ARG A 147 -20.40 -16.82 -4.41
N PHE A 148 -19.26 -16.16 -4.20
CA PHE A 148 -17.95 -16.84 -4.16
C PHE A 148 -17.52 -17.26 -2.76
N LEU A 149 -18.01 -16.61 -1.72
CA LEU A 149 -17.67 -16.91 -0.33
C LEU A 149 -18.84 -17.43 0.50
N ASP A 150 -19.99 -17.71 -0.13
CA ASP A 150 -21.24 -18.07 0.56
C ASP A 150 -21.57 -17.09 1.71
N ALA A 151 -21.25 -15.81 1.50
CA ALA A 151 -21.48 -14.77 2.48
C ALA A 151 -22.98 -14.44 2.54
N THR A 152 -23.56 -14.52 3.73
CA THR A 152 -24.95 -14.09 3.93
C THR A 152 -25.05 -12.57 3.79
N ARG A 153 -25.90 -12.10 2.86
CA ARG A 153 -26.38 -10.73 2.72
C ARG A 153 -25.33 -9.63 2.88
N VAL A 154 -24.61 -9.33 1.80
CA VAL A 154 -23.67 -8.19 1.69
C VAL A 154 -24.35 -7.08 0.89
N ARG A 155 -24.51 -5.88 1.49
CA ARG A 155 -25.14 -4.69 0.88
C ARG A 155 -24.36 -3.41 1.07
N THR A 156 -23.40 -3.42 1.98
CA THR A 156 -22.56 -2.28 2.34
C THR A 156 -21.09 -2.66 2.28
N ILE A 157 -20.21 -1.67 2.19
CA ILE A 157 -18.76 -1.89 2.23
C ILE A 157 -18.35 -2.46 3.60
N ALA A 158 -18.98 -2.01 4.67
CA ALA A 158 -18.73 -2.55 6.00
C ALA A 158 -19.07 -4.05 6.08
N GLU A 159 -20.21 -4.48 5.56
CA GLU A 159 -20.57 -5.91 5.49
C GLU A 159 -19.63 -6.70 4.57
N TYR A 160 -19.22 -6.09 3.44
CA TYR A 160 -18.25 -6.67 2.52
C TYR A 160 -16.91 -6.94 3.23
N THR A 161 -16.39 -5.97 3.94
CA THR A 161 -15.10 -6.06 4.64
C THR A 161 -15.19 -7.03 5.84
N ARG A 162 -16.29 -6.97 6.62
CA ARG A 162 -16.53 -7.92 7.72
C ARG A 162 -16.59 -9.36 7.27
N ALA A 163 -17.20 -9.65 6.11
CA ALA A 163 -17.30 -11.01 5.61
C ALA A 163 -15.92 -11.65 5.33
N PHE A 164 -14.91 -10.87 4.98
CA PHE A 164 -13.53 -11.32 4.97
C PHE A 164 -12.97 -11.48 6.39
N ALA A 165 -13.16 -10.45 7.22
CA ALA A 165 -12.60 -10.40 8.57
C ALA A 165 -13.03 -11.59 9.44
N GLU A 166 -14.29 -11.99 9.36
CA GLU A 166 -14.85 -13.12 10.11
C GLU A 166 -14.18 -14.46 9.73
N ARG A 167 -13.74 -14.59 8.49
CA ARG A 167 -13.19 -15.85 7.95
C ARG A 167 -11.67 -15.97 8.03
N ALA A 168 -10.93 -14.88 8.15
CA ALA A 168 -9.49 -14.91 8.30
C ALA A 168 -9.06 -15.34 9.70
N ASP A 169 -7.93 -16.02 9.86
CA ASP A 169 -7.31 -16.28 11.16
C ASP A 169 -6.72 -15.00 11.73
N ILE A 170 -5.97 -14.29 10.91
CA ILE A 170 -5.34 -13.00 11.26
C ILE A 170 -5.68 -11.95 10.22
N LEU A 171 -6.00 -10.75 10.70
CA LEU A 171 -6.11 -9.54 9.90
C LEU A 171 -4.89 -8.66 10.09
N ILE A 172 -4.42 -8.08 9.01
CA ILE A 172 -3.34 -7.11 9.01
C ILE A 172 -3.83 -5.82 8.34
N ALA A 173 -3.51 -4.69 8.95
CA ALA A 173 -3.64 -3.37 8.34
C ALA A 173 -2.26 -2.71 8.22
N PRO A 174 -1.98 -1.93 7.17
CA PRO A 174 -0.67 -1.32 6.96
C PRO A 174 -0.39 -0.12 7.88
N SER A 175 -1.36 0.32 8.67
CA SER A 175 -1.22 1.44 9.60
C SER A 175 -2.27 1.40 10.72
N THR A 176 -1.97 2.07 11.82
CA THR A 176 -2.89 2.21 12.96
C THR A 176 -4.17 2.96 12.58
N HIS A 177 -4.08 4.01 11.77
CA HIS A 177 -5.27 4.75 11.36
C HIS A 177 -6.17 3.93 10.45
N PHE A 178 -5.60 3.09 9.57
CA PHE A 178 -6.40 2.21 8.73
C PHE A 178 -7.00 1.05 9.53
N ALA A 179 -6.29 0.49 10.51
CA ALA A 179 -6.87 -0.48 11.45
C ALA A 179 -8.07 0.12 12.20
N LYS A 180 -7.95 1.36 12.67
CA LYS A 180 -9.07 2.10 13.31
C LYS A 180 -10.23 2.32 12.35
N HIS A 181 -9.96 2.63 11.08
CA HIS A 181 -10.99 2.75 10.04
C HIS A 181 -11.74 1.42 9.84
N LEU A 182 -11.02 0.30 9.77
CA LEU A 182 -11.60 -1.04 9.66
C LEU A 182 -12.46 -1.41 10.89
N HIS A 183 -12.00 -1.08 12.11
CA HIS A 183 -12.84 -1.22 13.33
C HIS A 183 -14.13 -0.41 13.23
N GLY A 184 -14.12 0.75 12.57
CA GLY A 184 -15.31 1.55 12.28
C GLY A 184 -16.37 0.82 11.44
N TYR A 185 -15.99 -0.23 10.70
CA TYR A 185 -16.92 -1.12 10.01
C TYR A 185 -17.54 -2.20 10.91
N GLY A 186 -17.26 -2.20 12.22
CA GLY A 186 -17.76 -3.18 13.17
C GLY A 186 -16.97 -4.50 13.13
N ILE A 187 -15.69 -4.46 12.85
CA ILE A 187 -14.79 -5.59 12.99
C ILE A 187 -14.25 -5.60 14.41
N ASP A 188 -14.73 -6.55 15.24
CA ASP A 188 -14.31 -6.68 16.65
C ASP A 188 -13.02 -7.52 16.81
N LYS A 189 -12.62 -8.25 15.75
CA LYS A 189 -11.39 -9.04 15.75
C LYS A 189 -10.16 -8.13 15.84
N GLU A 190 -9.14 -8.57 16.58
CA GLU A 190 -7.83 -7.91 16.63
C GLU A 190 -7.25 -7.74 15.22
N ILE A 191 -6.86 -6.52 14.87
CA ILE A 191 -6.20 -6.19 13.61
C ILE A 191 -4.74 -5.89 13.92
N GLN A 192 -3.83 -6.70 13.37
CA GLN A 192 -2.39 -6.51 13.52
C GLN A 192 -1.93 -5.35 12.64
N VAL A 193 -1.19 -4.40 13.19
CA VAL A 193 -0.60 -3.32 12.41
C VAL A 193 0.78 -3.75 11.93
N LEU A 194 0.92 -3.94 10.61
CA LEU A 194 2.18 -4.27 9.97
C LEU A 194 2.32 -3.45 8.68
N PRO A 195 3.13 -2.38 8.72
CA PRO A 195 3.33 -1.53 7.54
C PRO A 195 4.09 -2.26 6.44
N THR A 196 3.96 -1.78 5.21
CA THR A 196 4.91 -2.08 4.14
C THR A 196 6.25 -1.48 4.52
N GLY A 197 7.29 -2.27 4.47
CA GLY A 197 8.64 -1.84 4.79
C GLY A 197 9.36 -1.15 3.65
N VAL A 198 10.61 -0.82 3.92
CA VAL A 198 11.55 -0.27 2.95
C VAL A 198 12.71 -1.24 2.79
N ASP A 199 13.24 -1.36 1.58
CA ASP A 199 14.37 -2.26 1.27
C ASP A 199 15.63 -1.83 2.04
N ASP A 200 16.07 -2.69 2.95
CA ASP A 200 17.22 -2.46 3.83
C ASP A 200 18.50 -2.20 3.06
N GLU A 201 18.78 -3.02 2.05
CA GLU A 201 20.02 -2.92 1.25
C GLU A 201 20.07 -1.61 0.48
N LEU A 202 18.94 -1.24 -0.11
CA LEU A 202 18.81 0.02 -0.83
C LEU A 202 19.00 1.22 0.10
N ILE A 203 18.40 1.18 1.29
CA ILE A 203 18.58 2.23 2.29
C ILE A 203 20.04 2.34 2.73
N GLN A 204 20.71 1.24 3.04
CA GLN A 204 22.13 1.26 3.44
C GLN A 204 23.03 1.84 2.34
N VAL A 205 22.81 1.47 1.09
CA VAL A 205 23.55 2.06 -0.05
C VAL A 205 23.31 3.57 -0.11
N LEU A 206 22.07 4.02 -0.02
CA LEU A 206 21.76 5.45 -0.05
C LEU A 206 22.35 6.19 1.15
N LEU A 207 22.36 5.61 2.33
CA LEU A 207 22.94 6.23 3.53
C LEU A 207 24.46 6.40 3.43
N SER A 208 25.16 5.56 2.69
CA SER A 208 26.60 5.68 2.44
C SER A 208 26.97 6.77 1.42
N GLU A 209 26.04 7.18 0.55
CA GLU A 209 26.27 8.21 -0.45
C GLU A 209 26.34 9.62 0.22
N PRO A 210 27.24 10.53 -0.19
CA PRO A 210 27.26 11.88 0.31
C PRO A 210 26.02 12.65 -0.17
N ARG A 211 25.51 13.53 0.69
CA ARG A 211 24.40 14.40 0.28
C ARG A 211 24.92 15.58 -0.56
N ALA A 212 24.18 15.89 -1.62
CA ALA A 212 24.52 17.04 -2.46
C ALA A 212 24.36 18.38 -1.70
N PRO A 213 25.32 19.31 -1.81
CA PRO A 213 25.15 20.66 -1.29
C PRO A 213 24.05 21.39 -2.06
N ARG A 214 23.36 22.31 -1.39
CA ARG A 214 22.27 23.08 -1.99
C ARG A 214 22.18 24.47 -1.38
N ALA A 215 21.69 25.40 -2.17
CA ALA A 215 21.55 26.79 -1.76
C ALA A 215 20.26 27.07 -0.98
N ARG A 216 19.18 26.28 -1.28
CA ARG A 216 17.85 26.48 -0.69
C ARG A 216 17.29 25.17 -0.14
N PRO A 217 16.40 25.24 0.86
CA PRO A 217 15.64 24.08 1.28
C PRO A 217 14.81 23.48 0.13
N ILE A 218 14.75 22.15 0.06
CA ILE A 218 13.96 21.39 -0.92
C ILE A 218 12.82 20.71 -0.19
N LEU A 219 11.60 21.04 -0.61
CA LEU A 219 10.39 20.32 -0.24
C LEU A 219 10.05 19.35 -1.37
N LEU A 220 10.12 18.04 -1.11
CA LEU A 220 9.94 17.01 -2.11
C LEU A 220 8.52 16.45 -2.02
N TRP A 221 7.83 16.39 -3.16
CA TRP A 221 6.53 15.76 -3.29
C TRP A 221 6.64 14.54 -4.23
N PRO A 222 6.55 13.30 -3.70
CA PRO A 222 6.63 12.08 -4.48
C PRO A 222 5.25 11.45 -4.62
N GLY A 223 4.89 11.01 -5.81
CA GLY A 223 3.65 10.25 -5.98
C GLY A 223 3.01 10.35 -7.35
N ARG A 224 1.89 9.64 -7.50
CA ARG A 224 1.04 9.77 -8.68
C ARG A 224 0.34 11.12 -8.66
N ILE A 225 0.43 11.86 -9.75
CA ILE A 225 -0.23 13.17 -9.88
C ILE A 225 -1.69 12.93 -10.28
N SER A 226 -2.56 12.87 -9.27
CA SER A 226 -3.99 12.59 -9.38
C SER A 226 -4.77 13.39 -8.32
N GLN A 227 -6.06 13.54 -8.53
CA GLN A 227 -6.90 14.42 -7.72
C GLN A 227 -6.86 14.11 -6.22
N GLU A 228 -6.88 12.84 -5.85
CA GLU A 228 -6.86 12.40 -4.44
C GLU A 228 -5.54 12.73 -3.72
N LYS A 229 -4.45 12.91 -4.46
CA LYS A 229 -3.13 13.30 -3.89
C LYS A 229 -3.01 14.80 -3.62
N ARG A 230 -3.94 15.62 -4.12
CA ARG A 230 -4.11 17.04 -3.79
C ARG A 230 -2.83 17.88 -3.93
N ILE A 231 -2.01 17.63 -4.97
CA ILE A 231 -0.77 18.38 -5.19
C ILE A 231 -1.03 19.89 -5.41
N SER A 232 -2.17 20.26 -6.00
CA SER A 232 -2.55 21.65 -6.22
C SER A 232 -2.75 22.41 -4.90
N ASP A 233 -3.28 21.73 -3.88
CA ASP A 233 -3.44 22.30 -2.54
C ASP A 233 -2.08 22.57 -1.89
N PHE A 234 -1.08 21.73 -2.16
CA PHE A 234 0.30 21.94 -1.70
C PHE A 234 0.92 23.19 -2.38
N PHE A 235 0.71 23.39 -3.67
CA PHE A 235 1.20 24.59 -4.36
C PHE A 235 0.54 25.85 -3.81
N GLU A 236 -0.75 25.81 -3.51
CA GLU A 236 -1.49 26.89 -2.87
C GLU A 236 -0.90 27.24 -1.50
N ALA A 237 -0.77 26.22 -0.65
CA ALA A 237 -0.19 26.39 0.69
C ALA A 237 1.26 26.92 0.63
N PHE A 238 2.07 26.46 -0.32
CA PHE A 238 3.42 26.95 -0.53
C PHE A 238 3.44 28.41 -0.98
N HIS A 239 2.55 28.79 -1.90
CA HIS A 239 2.39 30.20 -2.31
C HIS A 239 2.03 31.10 -1.13
N GLN A 240 1.04 30.69 -0.32
CA GLN A 240 0.64 31.43 0.88
C GLN A 240 1.73 31.43 1.97
N ALA A 241 2.53 30.38 2.07
CA ALA A 241 3.65 30.32 3.01
C ALA A 241 4.70 31.36 2.71
N ASN A 242 4.89 31.75 1.44
CA ASN A 242 5.82 32.74 0.94
C ASN A 242 7.25 32.56 1.51
N VAL A 243 7.80 31.36 1.32
CA VAL A 243 9.11 30.94 1.85
C VAL A 243 10.17 30.83 0.76
N ASP A 244 11.44 30.98 1.12
CA ASP A 244 12.57 30.78 0.22
C ASP A 244 13.00 29.31 0.19
N ALA A 245 12.24 28.50 -0.54
CA ALA A 245 12.47 27.08 -0.75
C ALA A 245 12.13 26.68 -2.19
N ASP A 246 12.57 25.51 -2.63
CA ASP A 246 12.21 24.92 -3.91
C ASP A 246 11.33 23.67 -3.71
N ILE A 247 10.43 23.42 -4.66
CA ILE A 247 9.60 22.22 -4.69
C ILE A 247 10.12 21.28 -5.78
N HIS A 248 10.40 20.04 -5.39
CA HIS A 248 10.76 18.97 -6.31
C HIS A 248 9.60 17.97 -6.40
N VAL A 249 9.02 17.78 -7.59
CA VAL A 249 7.90 16.87 -7.87
C VAL A 249 8.42 15.65 -8.61
N TYR A 250 8.29 14.48 -7.99
CA TYR A 250 8.65 13.18 -8.57
C TYR A 250 7.39 12.35 -8.80
N GLY A 251 7.12 12.05 -10.06
CA GLY A 251 5.97 11.26 -10.48
C GLY A 251 5.29 11.81 -11.72
N SER A 252 4.26 11.10 -12.14
CA SER A 252 3.40 11.45 -13.27
C SER A 252 1.95 11.07 -12.96
N GLY A 253 1.02 11.46 -13.81
CA GLY A 253 -0.38 11.10 -13.65
C GLY A 253 -1.31 11.96 -14.49
N VAL A 254 -2.60 11.66 -14.42
CA VAL A 254 -3.63 12.28 -15.25
C VAL A 254 -3.77 13.78 -15.01
N ASP A 255 -3.44 14.26 -13.81
CA ASP A 255 -3.58 15.67 -13.43
C ASP A 255 -2.31 16.49 -13.64
N LEU A 256 -1.26 15.94 -14.30
CA LEU A 256 0.02 16.65 -14.51
C LEU A 256 -0.17 18.00 -15.25
N ALA A 257 -1.02 18.03 -16.28
CA ALA A 257 -1.30 19.26 -17.03
C ALA A 257 -1.96 20.33 -16.13
N HIS A 258 -2.93 19.91 -15.30
CA HIS A 258 -3.58 20.78 -14.33
C HIS A 258 -2.61 21.28 -13.27
N ALA A 259 -1.75 20.42 -12.73
CA ALA A 259 -0.72 20.78 -11.76
C ALA A 259 0.26 21.83 -12.31
N ARG A 260 0.74 21.67 -13.56
CA ARG A 260 1.60 22.66 -14.22
C ARG A 260 0.89 23.99 -14.45
N LYS A 261 -0.38 23.98 -14.87
CA LYS A 261 -1.19 25.18 -15.01
C LYS A 261 -1.32 25.92 -13.68
N ARG A 262 -1.59 25.20 -12.58
CA ARG A 262 -1.71 25.79 -11.24
C ARG A 262 -0.42 26.46 -10.80
N VAL A 263 0.73 25.82 -11.04
CA VAL A 263 2.07 26.40 -10.76
C VAL A 263 2.28 27.72 -11.51
N ALA A 264 1.86 27.79 -12.80
CA ALA A 264 1.98 29.02 -13.58
C ALA A 264 1.05 30.15 -13.07
N GLU A 265 -0.22 29.82 -12.74
CA GLU A 265 -1.19 30.76 -12.16
C GLU A 265 -0.68 31.38 -10.85
N LEU A 266 -0.04 30.57 -10.00
CA LEU A 266 0.55 30.98 -8.73
C LEU A 266 1.94 31.65 -8.89
N ARG A 267 2.44 31.79 -10.11
CA ARG A 267 3.78 32.36 -10.44
C ARG A 267 4.94 31.63 -9.78
N LEU A 268 4.81 30.31 -9.61
CA LEU A 268 5.79 29.45 -8.94
C LEU A 268 6.73 28.70 -9.92
N THR A 269 6.70 29.00 -11.23
CA THR A 269 7.46 28.27 -12.26
C THR A 269 8.97 28.26 -12.02
N HIS A 270 9.50 29.25 -11.32
CA HIS A 270 10.92 29.35 -10.98
C HIS A 270 11.31 28.59 -9.68
N ARG A 271 10.34 28.01 -8.99
CA ARG A 271 10.50 27.29 -7.72
C ARG A 271 10.09 25.83 -7.79
N VAL A 272 9.23 25.45 -8.76
CA VAL A 272 8.66 24.10 -8.85
C VAL A 272 9.29 23.36 -10.01
N HIS A 273 9.95 22.24 -9.71
CA HIS A 273 10.67 21.42 -10.66
C HIS A 273 10.02 20.04 -10.78
N PHE A 274 9.53 19.70 -11.99
CA PHE A 274 8.89 18.42 -12.29
C PHE A 274 9.91 17.45 -12.92
N PHE A 275 10.24 16.37 -12.21
CA PHE A 275 11.21 15.36 -12.66
C PHE A 275 10.57 14.18 -13.40
N GLY A 276 9.22 14.09 -13.41
CA GLY A 276 8.49 13.00 -14.03
C GLY A 276 8.60 11.68 -13.25
N ALA A 277 8.16 10.61 -13.87
CA ALA A 277 8.30 9.26 -13.33
C ALA A 277 9.76 8.79 -13.48
N VAL A 278 10.34 8.36 -12.36
CA VAL A 278 11.73 7.87 -12.29
C VAL A 278 11.75 6.55 -11.50
N SER A 279 12.90 5.86 -11.47
CA SER A 279 13.05 4.63 -10.68
C SER A 279 12.86 4.90 -9.17
N HIS A 280 12.38 3.91 -8.43
CA HIS A 280 12.17 3.98 -6.98
C HIS A 280 13.46 4.39 -6.23
N ARG A 281 14.61 3.79 -6.59
CA ARG A 281 15.93 4.19 -6.05
C ARG A 281 16.17 5.71 -6.21
N ARG A 282 15.83 6.29 -7.35
CA ARG A 282 16.03 7.72 -7.60
C ARG A 282 15.08 8.58 -6.75
N VAL A 283 13.86 8.11 -6.50
CA VAL A 283 12.93 8.79 -5.57
C VAL A 283 13.50 8.78 -4.15
N LEU A 284 13.96 7.63 -3.65
CA LEU A 284 14.56 7.51 -2.32
C LEU A 284 15.83 8.36 -2.18
N ALA A 285 16.69 8.39 -3.20
CA ALA A 285 17.86 9.27 -3.23
C ALA A 285 17.46 10.76 -3.19
N ALA A 286 16.39 11.14 -3.88
CA ALA A 286 15.85 12.50 -3.83
C ALA A 286 15.25 12.81 -2.45
N MET A 287 14.51 11.87 -1.82
CA MET A 287 14.02 12.00 -0.45
C MET A 287 15.17 12.26 0.53
N ARG A 288 16.23 11.44 0.48
CA ARG A 288 17.43 11.62 1.31
C ARG A 288 18.08 13.00 1.14
N ASN A 289 18.05 13.54 -0.06
CA ASN A 289 18.59 14.84 -0.38
C ASN A 289 17.61 16.01 -0.13
N ALA A 290 16.34 15.77 0.14
CA ALA A 290 15.37 16.80 0.49
C ALA A 290 15.50 17.24 1.96
N ASP A 291 14.88 18.38 2.29
CA ASP A 291 14.74 18.84 3.68
C ASP A 291 13.48 18.31 4.33
N ALA A 292 12.42 18.16 3.54
CA ALA A 292 11.22 17.41 3.93
C ALA A 292 10.57 16.73 2.73
N VAL A 293 9.88 15.64 3.00
CA VAL A 293 8.88 15.07 2.10
C VAL A 293 7.52 15.62 2.49
N VAL A 294 6.71 16.01 1.51
CA VAL A 294 5.40 16.62 1.73
C VAL A 294 4.31 15.64 1.30
N GLN A 295 3.38 15.37 2.22
CA GLN A 295 2.18 14.56 1.98
C GLN A 295 0.93 15.44 2.05
N SER A 296 0.28 15.64 0.91
CA SER A 296 -0.84 16.60 0.74
C SER A 296 -2.22 15.96 0.67
N SER A 297 -2.32 14.61 0.55
CA SER A 297 -3.59 13.89 0.55
C SER A 297 -4.34 13.99 1.89
N LEU A 298 -5.66 13.84 1.86
CA LEU A 298 -6.55 13.82 3.03
C LEU A 298 -7.49 12.62 2.94
N GLY A 299 -7.50 11.78 3.98
CA GLY A 299 -8.42 10.66 4.15
C GLY A 299 -8.31 9.55 3.08
N TYR A 300 -7.28 9.58 2.26
CA TYR A 300 -7.11 8.64 1.16
C TYR A 300 -6.13 7.50 1.47
N GLU A 301 -5.05 7.81 2.17
CA GLU A 301 -3.96 6.87 2.38
C GLU A 301 -4.35 5.77 3.36
N THR A 302 -4.06 4.53 3.01
CA THR A 302 -4.15 3.40 3.95
C THR A 302 -2.87 3.27 4.78
N GLN A 303 -1.73 3.67 4.24
CA GLN A 303 -0.45 3.78 4.93
C GLN A 303 0.23 5.11 4.65
N GLY A 304 0.34 5.50 3.36
CA GLY A 304 1.18 6.61 2.93
C GLY A 304 2.66 6.20 2.83
N LEU A 305 2.97 5.16 2.07
CA LEU A 305 4.30 4.55 1.95
C LEU A 305 5.45 5.57 1.86
N THR A 306 5.26 6.66 1.13
CA THR A 306 6.28 7.70 0.92
C THR A 306 6.77 8.39 2.20
N VAL A 307 5.94 8.43 3.25
CA VAL A 307 6.36 9.02 4.53
C VAL A 307 7.23 8.04 5.33
N TYR A 308 6.97 6.75 5.24
CA TYR A 308 7.81 5.71 5.84
C TYR A 308 9.18 5.63 5.13
N GLU A 309 9.18 5.74 3.81
CA GLU A 309 10.39 5.84 3.00
C GLU A 309 11.25 7.06 3.39
N ALA A 310 10.63 8.23 3.56
CA ALA A 310 11.31 9.45 3.99
C ALA A 310 11.98 9.29 5.35
N VAL A 311 11.26 8.73 6.33
CA VAL A 311 11.76 8.46 7.69
C VAL A 311 12.93 7.48 7.65
N SER A 312 12.85 6.44 6.81
CA SER A 312 13.91 5.44 6.65
C SER A 312 15.20 5.98 6.03
N VAL A 313 15.16 7.10 5.31
CA VAL A 313 16.35 7.80 4.82
C VAL A 313 16.75 9.01 5.67
N GLY A 314 16.13 9.23 6.83
CA GLY A 314 16.43 10.31 7.75
C GLY A 314 15.90 11.67 7.29
N THR A 315 14.76 11.71 6.58
CA THR A 315 14.13 12.93 6.08
C THR A 315 12.79 13.14 6.77
N PRO A 316 12.57 14.31 7.42
CA PRO A 316 11.30 14.64 8.05
C PRO A 316 10.17 14.78 7.02
N VAL A 317 8.94 14.70 7.51
CA VAL A 317 7.73 14.79 6.70
C VAL A 317 6.85 15.96 7.13
N ILE A 318 6.26 16.65 6.17
CA ILE A 318 5.21 17.64 6.39
C ILE A 318 3.88 17.01 5.97
N LEU A 319 2.97 16.84 6.93
CA LEU A 319 1.72 16.11 6.78
C LEU A 319 0.54 17.08 6.85
N ARG A 320 -0.35 16.98 5.86
CA ARG A 320 -1.65 17.62 5.93
C ARG A 320 -2.65 16.73 6.68
N ASP A 321 -2.66 15.43 6.39
CA ASP A 321 -3.46 14.44 7.11
C ASP A 321 -2.76 13.99 8.38
N ARG A 322 -3.33 14.38 9.53
CA ARG A 322 -2.76 14.08 10.85
C ARG A 322 -2.84 12.61 11.22
N SER A 323 -3.78 11.87 10.62
CA SER A 323 -3.97 10.45 10.93
C SER A 323 -2.76 9.59 10.55
N ILE A 324 -2.01 9.98 9.52
CA ILE A 324 -0.82 9.28 9.03
C ILE A 324 0.34 9.36 10.06
N ALA A 325 0.39 10.40 10.88
CA ALA A 325 1.49 10.62 11.83
C ALA A 325 1.55 9.60 12.97
N HIS A 326 0.46 8.88 13.24
CA HIS A 326 0.34 8.00 14.40
C HIS A 326 1.45 6.93 14.52
N ASP A 327 1.92 6.43 13.40
CA ASP A 327 2.89 5.34 13.35
C ASP A 327 4.33 5.85 13.12
N LEU A 328 4.51 7.16 12.97
CA LEU A 328 5.81 7.77 12.69
C LEU A 328 6.47 8.29 13.98
N PRO A 329 7.81 8.24 14.08
CA PRO A 329 8.51 8.89 15.18
C PRO A 329 8.20 10.40 15.20
N VAL A 330 7.93 10.94 16.38
CA VAL A 330 7.43 12.31 16.57
C VAL A 330 8.37 13.36 15.97
N GLU A 331 9.68 13.15 16.10
CA GLU A 331 10.72 14.04 15.60
C GLU A 331 10.74 14.19 14.08
N PHE A 332 10.15 13.22 13.36
CA PHE A 332 10.02 13.28 11.90
C PHE A 332 8.76 14.01 11.43
N SER A 333 7.75 14.16 12.29
CA SER A 333 6.40 14.54 11.88
C SER A 333 6.11 16.00 12.12
N HIS A 334 5.92 16.78 11.05
CA HIS A 334 5.44 18.16 11.09
C HIS A 334 4.02 18.22 10.54
N MET A 335 3.03 18.39 11.43
CA MET A 335 1.61 18.26 11.08
C MET A 335 0.93 19.62 10.97
N ALA A 336 0.08 19.80 9.95
CA ALA A 336 -0.87 20.91 9.90
C ALA A 336 -1.82 20.87 11.11
N ALA A 337 -2.27 22.01 11.60
CA ALA A 337 -3.15 22.08 12.74
C ALA A 337 -4.56 21.54 12.43
N ASP A 338 -5.00 21.72 11.18
CA ASP A 338 -6.26 21.22 10.62
C ASP A 338 -6.11 21.00 9.11
N ASP A 339 -7.20 20.64 8.44
CA ASP A 339 -7.25 20.32 7.01
C ASP A 339 -7.22 21.54 6.08
N SER A 340 -7.15 22.77 6.59
CA SER A 340 -7.18 23.98 5.80
C SER A 340 -5.86 24.22 5.05
N ILE A 341 -5.93 25.00 3.97
CA ILE A 341 -4.75 25.44 3.24
C ILE A 341 -3.89 26.38 4.12
N ASP A 342 -4.54 27.20 4.95
CA ASP A 342 -3.86 28.15 5.84
C ASP A 342 -3.03 27.42 6.91
N ALA A 343 -3.57 26.36 7.52
CA ALA A 343 -2.84 25.52 8.47
C ALA A 343 -1.66 24.81 7.77
N PHE A 344 -1.86 24.34 6.54
CA PHE A 344 -0.81 23.71 5.75
C PHE A 344 0.29 24.73 5.36
N ALA A 345 -0.08 25.95 4.97
CA ALA A 345 0.87 27.03 4.71
C ALA A 345 1.65 27.41 5.99
N SER A 346 0.99 27.45 7.13
CA SER A 346 1.59 27.77 8.42
C SER A 346 2.67 26.76 8.82
N ILE A 347 2.41 25.45 8.69
CA ILE A 347 3.42 24.43 9.02
C ILE A 347 4.58 24.43 8.02
N ILE A 348 4.36 24.67 6.73
CA ILE A 348 5.41 24.85 5.72
C ILE A 348 6.32 26.01 6.10
N ARG A 349 5.74 27.16 6.44
CA ARG A 349 6.49 28.36 6.86
C ARG A 349 7.34 28.08 8.10
N LYS A 350 6.72 27.52 9.14
CA LYS A 350 7.42 27.14 10.38
C LYS A 350 8.58 26.19 10.12
N PHE A 351 8.37 25.16 9.28
CA PHE A 351 9.40 24.19 8.95
C PHE A 351 10.60 24.85 8.24
N VAL A 352 10.35 25.67 7.22
CA VAL A 352 11.41 26.31 6.45
C VAL A 352 12.19 27.30 7.33
N GLN A 353 11.54 28.05 8.22
CA GLN A 353 12.20 28.92 9.19
C GLN A 353 13.13 28.14 10.12
N LEU A 354 12.65 27.04 10.72
CA LEU A 354 13.47 26.17 11.55
C LEU A 354 14.68 25.59 10.82
N LYS A 355 14.56 25.30 9.51
CA LYS A 355 15.69 24.81 8.70
C LYS A 355 16.75 25.86 8.42
N HIS A 356 16.38 27.13 8.32
CA HIS A 356 17.35 28.22 8.23
C HIS A 356 18.13 28.37 9.52
N GLU A 357 17.53 28.16 10.68
CA GLU A 357 18.13 28.26 11.99
C GLU A 357 18.97 27.05 12.39
N SER A 358 18.54 25.86 11.97
CA SER A 358 19.19 24.59 12.33
C SER A 358 19.46 23.72 11.12
N LYS A 359 20.72 23.32 10.93
CA LYS A 359 21.18 22.37 9.92
C LYS A 359 21.12 20.91 10.43
N VAL A 360 20.58 20.68 11.63
CA VAL A 360 20.48 19.33 12.21
C VAL A 360 19.61 18.45 11.32
N ARG A 361 20.12 17.25 11.05
CA ARG A 361 19.43 16.20 10.30
C ARG A 361 19.15 15.03 11.22
N LEU A 362 17.99 14.42 11.02
CA LEU A 362 17.61 13.22 11.76
C LEU A 362 18.43 12.02 11.29
N ALA A 363 18.71 11.10 12.20
CA ALA A 363 19.23 9.79 11.84
C ALA A 363 18.14 8.98 11.13
N ALA A 364 18.54 8.12 10.21
CA ALA A 364 17.60 7.20 9.56
C ALA A 364 16.96 6.27 10.60
N SER A 365 15.68 5.97 10.45
CA SER A 365 14.97 5.05 11.33
C SER A 365 14.99 3.65 10.75
N GLU A 366 15.42 2.66 11.52
CA GLU A 366 15.40 1.24 11.14
C GLU A 366 14.05 0.57 11.42
N GLN A 367 13.12 1.26 12.08
CA GLN A 367 11.83 0.73 12.50
C GLN A 367 11.01 0.15 11.35
N PHE A 368 11.19 0.68 10.13
CA PHE A 368 10.41 0.32 8.95
C PHE A 368 11.22 -0.49 7.93
N THR A 369 12.37 -1.06 8.32
CA THR A 369 13.12 -1.95 7.45
C THR A 369 12.33 -3.23 7.17
N GLN A 370 12.36 -3.71 5.93
CA GLN A 370 11.59 -4.89 5.57
C GLN A 370 12.08 -6.15 6.29
N SER A 371 13.37 -6.24 6.61
CA SER A 371 13.92 -7.36 7.39
C SER A 371 13.25 -7.49 8.77
N GLN A 372 13.12 -6.38 9.50
CA GLN A 372 12.45 -6.36 10.81
C GLN A 372 10.96 -6.72 10.71
N LEU A 373 10.29 -6.17 9.70
CA LEU A 373 8.87 -6.46 9.47
C LEU A 373 8.64 -7.90 9.03
N THR A 374 9.59 -8.50 8.29
CA THR A 374 9.49 -9.91 7.90
C THR A 374 9.58 -10.86 9.11
N ILE A 375 10.40 -10.55 10.11
CA ILE A 375 10.45 -11.32 11.37
C ILE A 375 9.09 -11.29 12.09
N ARG A 376 8.46 -10.12 12.14
CA ARG A 376 7.11 -9.97 12.70
C ARG A 376 6.08 -10.76 11.88
N LEU A 377 6.16 -10.71 10.55
CA LEU A 377 5.27 -11.45 9.66
C LEU A 377 5.40 -12.97 9.84
N GLU A 378 6.62 -13.50 10.00
CA GLU A 378 6.84 -14.92 10.33
C GLU A 378 6.15 -15.33 11.64
N THR A 379 6.18 -14.46 12.64
CA THR A 379 5.48 -14.69 13.91
C THR A 379 3.97 -14.77 13.72
N LEU A 380 3.43 -13.91 12.84
CA LEU A 380 2.02 -13.96 12.49
C LEU A 380 1.65 -15.24 11.72
N TYR A 381 2.52 -15.76 10.85
CA TYR A 381 2.27 -17.06 10.19
C TYR A 381 2.16 -18.21 11.20
N ARG A 382 3.04 -18.27 12.20
CA ARG A 382 2.97 -19.29 13.27
C ARG A 382 1.69 -19.11 14.10
N LYS A 383 1.38 -17.87 14.51
CA LYS A 383 0.14 -17.56 15.24
C LYS A 383 -1.12 -17.97 14.44
N ALA A 384 -1.11 -17.76 13.12
CA ALA A 384 -2.24 -18.20 12.28
C ALA A 384 -2.40 -19.71 12.24
N GLN A 385 -1.30 -20.47 12.23
CA GLN A 385 -1.34 -21.92 12.29
C GLN A 385 -1.93 -22.40 13.64
N GLU A 386 -1.48 -21.83 14.77
CA GLU A 386 -2.01 -22.12 16.10
C GLU A 386 -3.52 -21.83 16.22
N ILE A 387 -3.97 -20.66 15.72
CA ILE A 387 -5.40 -20.30 15.70
C ILE A 387 -6.19 -21.30 14.85
N HIS A 388 -5.65 -21.67 13.69
CA HIS A 388 -6.29 -22.57 12.76
C HIS A 388 -6.46 -23.99 13.29
N GLU A 389 -5.50 -24.50 14.07
CA GLU A 389 -5.61 -25.81 14.74
C GLU A 389 -6.83 -25.89 15.66
N HIS A 390 -7.22 -24.78 16.30
CA HIS A 390 -8.37 -24.71 17.21
C HIS A 390 -9.68 -24.34 16.48
N HIS A 391 -9.59 -23.64 15.37
CA HIS A 391 -10.73 -23.12 14.57
C HIS A 391 -10.48 -23.28 13.07
N PRO A 392 -10.62 -24.47 12.51
CA PRO A 392 -10.31 -24.75 11.09
C PRO A 392 -11.06 -23.87 10.11
N THR A 393 -10.40 -23.47 9.02
CA THR A 393 -10.96 -22.55 8.03
C THR A 393 -12.24 -23.09 7.40
N HIS A 394 -12.35 -24.39 7.13
CA HIS A 394 -13.54 -24.99 6.50
C HIS A 394 -14.81 -24.81 7.34
N GLU A 395 -14.73 -24.74 8.66
CA GLU A 395 -15.87 -24.52 9.53
C GLU A 395 -16.47 -23.12 9.40
N ARG A 396 -15.63 -22.14 9.07
CA ARG A 396 -16.01 -20.72 8.91
C ARG A 396 -16.72 -20.45 7.57
N PHE A 397 -16.66 -21.37 6.64
CA PHE A 397 -17.32 -21.26 5.32
C PHE A 397 -18.67 -21.98 5.26
N GLY A 398 -19.25 -22.37 6.39
CA GLY A 398 -20.53 -23.10 6.43
C GLY A 398 -20.45 -24.40 5.66
N GLY A 399 -20.57 -25.56 6.28
CA GLY A 399 -20.21 -26.90 5.81
C GLY A 399 -20.80 -27.44 4.51
N ASN A 400 -21.04 -26.62 3.50
CA ASN A 400 -21.65 -27.00 2.21
C ASN A 400 -20.71 -27.01 1.01
N GLN A 401 -19.40 -26.79 1.19
CA GLN A 401 -18.43 -27.09 0.12
C GLN A 401 -17.91 -28.52 0.22
N ARG A 402 -18.82 -29.50 0.24
CA ARG A 402 -18.47 -30.89 -0.10
C ARG A 402 -18.23 -30.94 -1.59
N ALA A 403 -17.10 -31.58 -1.95
CA ALA A 403 -16.59 -31.86 -3.26
C ALA A 403 -17.69 -32.02 -4.34
N ALA A 404 -17.61 -31.21 -5.39
CA ALA A 404 -18.15 -31.46 -6.70
C ALA A 404 -17.04 -31.37 -7.75
#